data_4a56707e766329a3954e452a013ae8de
#
_entry.id   4a56707e766329a3954e452a013ae8de
#
_cell.length_a   1.000
_cell.length_b   1.000
_cell.length_c   1.000
_cell.angle_alpha   90.00
_cell.angle_beta   90.00
_cell.angle_gamma   90.00
#
_symmetry.space_group_name_H-M   'P 1'
#
loop_
_entity.id
_entity.type
_entity.pdbx_description
1 polymer ?
#
loop_
_entity_poly.entity_id
_entity_poly.type
_entity_poly.pdbx_seq_one_letter_code
_entity_poly.pdbx_strand_id
1 'polypeptide(L)'
;MDFITDLPISNEFDSIFIVVDQGLSKGVILCPCNKTIDAEGTIKLYIDNVFIQFGLPDTIISDRGPQFASNIFNGILDTIGIKHRMSTAYHPQTDGQTEHYNQELEAYLRIYCAYKPDDWSNKLSLAQFAHNARTHDAIKQSPFQLIYGTKPVALPEASEKTNSPVMNDHINQLYKSREEALAAHDLA
;
A
#
# COMPACT_ATOMS: atom_id res chain seq x y z
N MET A 1 4.18 8.94 4.50
CA MET A 1 3.60 7.83 5.30
C MET A 1 2.40 8.36 6.03
N ASP A 2 1.38 7.53 6.18
CA ASP A 2 0.11 7.92 6.80
C ASP A 2 -0.62 6.68 7.33
N PHE A 3 -1.73 6.90 8.07
CA PHE A 3 -2.61 5.84 8.55
C PHE A 3 -4.06 6.13 8.14
N ILE A 4 -4.74 5.12 7.58
CA ILE A 4 -6.20 5.09 7.53
C ILE A 4 -6.67 4.32 8.75
N THR A 5 -7.47 4.97 9.60
CA THR A 5 -7.95 4.40 10.87
C THR A 5 -9.46 4.24 10.87
N ASP A 6 -9.97 3.57 11.92
CA ASP A 6 -11.41 3.41 12.15
C ASP A 6 -12.14 2.60 11.07
N LEU A 7 -11.41 1.65 10.44
CA LEU A 7 -11.99 0.69 9.52
C LEU A 7 -12.75 -0.42 10.28
N PRO A 8 -13.73 -1.08 9.65
CA PRO A 8 -14.33 -2.28 10.20
C PRO A 8 -13.26 -3.33 10.53
N ILE A 9 -13.41 -4.05 11.64
CA ILE A 9 -12.44 -5.10 12.03
C ILE A 9 -12.38 -6.18 10.94
N SER A 10 -11.18 -6.45 10.45
CA SER A 10 -10.87 -7.49 9.47
C SER A 10 -9.61 -8.24 9.88
N ASN A 11 -9.71 -9.54 10.18
CA ASN A 11 -8.60 -10.35 10.68
C ASN A 11 -7.84 -9.69 11.86
N GLU A 12 -8.59 -9.16 12.84
CA GLU A 12 -8.06 -8.45 14.03
C GLU A 12 -7.43 -7.08 13.76
N PHE A 13 -7.48 -6.57 12.52
CA PHE A 13 -7.00 -5.24 12.14
C PHE A 13 -8.15 -4.25 11.96
N ASP A 14 -7.90 -2.98 12.31
CA ASP A 14 -8.85 -1.87 12.17
C ASP A 14 -8.26 -0.65 11.46
N SER A 15 -7.03 -0.77 10.99
CA SER A 15 -6.27 0.35 10.40
C SER A 15 -5.29 -0.14 9.32
N ILE A 16 -4.89 0.78 8.45
CA ILE A 16 -3.91 0.51 7.39
C ILE A 16 -2.76 1.51 7.53
N PHE A 17 -1.54 1.02 7.63
CA PHE A 17 -0.34 1.81 7.45
C PHE A 17 0.00 1.91 5.97
N ILE A 18 0.19 3.15 5.48
CA ILE A 18 0.41 3.46 4.07
C ILE A 18 1.75 4.14 3.87
N VAL A 19 2.52 3.65 2.93
CA VAL A 19 3.76 4.28 2.47
C VAL A 19 3.68 4.52 0.98
N VAL A 20 3.86 5.76 0.55
CA VAL A 20 3.86 6.18 -0.86
C VAL A 20 5.24 6.71 -1.21
N ASP A 21 5.85 6.22 -2.28
CA ASP A 21 7.03 6.84 -2.89
C ASP A 21 6.62 8.08 -3.67
N GLN A 22 6.72 9.25 -3.04
CA GLN A 22 6.37 10.52 -3.68
C GLN A 22 7.41 11.00 -4.69
N GLY A 23 8.62 10.45 -4.61
CA GLY A 23 9.76 10.86 -5.43
C GLY A 23 9.74 10.24 -6.82
N LEU A 24 10.09 8.99 -6.88
CA LEU A 24 10.47 8.32 -8.12
C LEU A 24 9.34 7.49 -8.72
N SER A 25 8.89 6.46 -8.02
CA SER A 25 8.05 5.41 -8.62
C SER A 25 6.56 5.66 -8.49
N LYS A 26 6.13 6.48 -7.55
CA LYS A 26 4.71 6.62 -7.17
C LYS A 26 4.09 5.31 -6.65
N GLY A 27 4.95 4.35 -6.32
CA GLY A 27 4.53 3.07 -5.77
C GLY A 27 4.03 3.19 -4.34
N VAL A 28 3.21 2.23 -3.95
CA VAL A 28 2.61 2.18 -2.62
C VAL A 28 2.87 0.85 -1.94
N ILE A 29 2.94 0.90 -0.62
CA ILE A 29 2.95 -0.27 0.27
C ILE A 29 1.80 -0.10 1.27
N LEU A 30 1.04 -1.16 1.46
CA LEU A 30 -0.14 -1.21 2.32
C LEU A 30 0.04 -2.31 3.35
N CYS A 31 0.02 -1.94 4.64
CA CYS A 31 0.16 -2.91 5.72
C CYS A 31 -1.05 -2.83 6.66
N PRO A 32 -1.79 -3.93 6.87
CA PRO A 32 -2.84 -3.96 7.87
C PRO A 32 -2.22 -3.84 9.27
N CYS A 33 -2.84 -3.05 10.13
CA CYS A 33 -2.38 -2.83 11.49
C CYS A 33 -3.55 -2.48 12.41
N ASN A 34 -3.25 -2.23 13.68
CA ASN A 34 -4.23 -1.75 14.64
C ASN A 34 -4.01 -0.26 14.93
N LYS A 35 -5.07 0.50 15.16
CA LYS A 35 -5.03 1.91 15.55
C LYS A 35 -4.17 2.15 16.81
N THR A 36 -4.05 1.13 17.65
CA THR A 36 -3.26 1.16 18.87
C THR A 36 -1.76 0.92 18.66
N ILE A 37 -1.31 0.78 17.39
CA ILE A 37 0.10 0.60 17.07
C ILE A 37 0.93 1.76 17.62
N ASP A 38 2.04 1.45 18.25
CA ASP A 38 2.98 2.44 18.77
C ASP A 38 4.11 2.75 17.77
N ALA A 39 5.06 3.57 18.20
CA ALA A 39 6.19 3.96 17.37
C ALA A 39 7.10 2.78 17.00
N GLU A 40 7.33 1.85 17.94
CA GLU A 40 8.18 0.67 17.71
C GLU A 40 7.51 -0.26 16.70
N GLY A 41 6.21 -0.52 16.86
CA GLY A 41 5.42 -1.29 15.92
C GLY A 41 5.39 -0.66 14.52
N THR A 42 5.27 0.67 14.44
CA THR A 42 5.32 1.41 13.17
C THR A 42 6.66 1.25 12.47
N ILE A 43 7.76 1.38 13.20
CA ILE A 43 9.11 1.18 12.67
C ILE A 43 9.29 -0.27 12.20
N LYS A 44 8.79 -1.23 12.96
CA LYS A 44 8.84 -2.65 12.55
C LYS A 44 8.09 -2.88 11.24
N LEU A 45 6.86 -2.34 11.09
CA LEU A 45 6.12 -2.42 9.83
C LEU A 45 6.91 -1.80 8.68
N TYR A 46 7.54 -0.65 8.92
CA TYR A 46 8.35 0.02 7.90
C TYR A 46 9.56 -0.83 7.50
N ILE A 47 10.29 -1.39 8.45
CA ILE A 47 11.45 -2.25 8.18
C ILE A 47 11.04 -3.48 7.38
N ASP A 48 10.03 -4.21 7.86
CA ASP A 48 9.63 -5.50 7.31
C ASP A 48 9.02 -5.37 5.89
N ASN A 49 8.37 -4.25 5.58
CA ASN A 49 7.61 -4.10 4.32
C ASN A 49 8.23 -3.10 3.33
N VAL A 50 9.03 -2.15 3.79
CA VAL A 50 9.59 -1.10 2.94
C VAL A 50 11.11 -1.23 2.86
N PHE A 51 11.79 -1.13 4.00
CA PHE A 51 13.25 -1.09 4.01
C PHE A 51 13.89 -2.34 3.38
N ILE A 52 13.39 -3.53 3.71
CA ILE A 52 13.93 -4.80 3.18
C ILE A 52 13.81 -4.87 1.64
N GLN A 53 12.78 -4.23 1.08
CA GLN A 53 12.51 -4.28 -0.36
C GLN A 53 13.20 -3.16 -1.16
N PHE A 54 13.30 -1.95 -0.58
CA PHE A 54 13.68 -0.73 -1.31
C PHE A 54 14.87 0.01 -0.71
N GLY A 55 15.35 -0.38 0.47
CA GLY A 55 16.41 0.32 1.18
C GLY A 55 15.92 1.55 1.94
N LEU A 56 16.86 2.41 2.35
CA LEU A 56 16.58 3.62 3.12
C LEU A 56 16.30 4.81 2.19
N PRO A 57 15.26 5.61 2.48
CA PRO A 57 15.02 6.85 1.76
C PRO A 57 15.89 7.99 2.34
N ASP A 58 16.10 9.03 1.55
CA ASP A 58 16.74 10.27 2.04
C ASP A 58 15.85 11.03 3.03
N THR A 59 14.55 10.98 2.82
CA THR A 59 13.55 11.74 3.59
C THR A 59 12.28 10.97 3.75
N ILE A 60 11.73 10.96 4.96
CA ILE A 60 10.39 10.50 5.28
C ILE A 60 9.49 11.70 5.56
N ILE A 61 8.32 11.73 4.95
CA ILE A 61 7.26 12.70 5.22
C ILE A 61 6.11 11.96 5.88
N SER A 62 5.59 12.48 6.99
CA SER A 62 4.40 11.93 7.67
C SER A 62 3.50 13.05 8.19
N ASP A 63 2.31 12.68 8.62
CA ASP A 63 1.47 13.55 9.43
C ASP A 63 2.05 13.73 10.85
N ARG A 64 1.30 14.42 11.71
CA ARG A 64 1.66 14.63 13.12
C ARG A 64 1.08 13.58 14.05
N GLY A 65 0.75 12.41 13.55
CA GLY A 65 0.28 11.32 14.38
C GLY A 65 1.23 11.02 15.54
N PRO A 66 0.72 10.61 16.71
CA PRO A 66 1.55 10.38 17.90
C PRO A 66 2.67 9.36 17.66
N GLN A 67 2.47 8.40 16.78
CA GLN A 67 3.47 7.40 16.40
C GLN A 67 4.69 8.06 15.75
N PHE A 68 4.46 8.99 14.81
CA PHE A 68 5.50 9.69 14.07
C PHE A 68 6.13 10.84 14.86
N ALA A 69 5.36 11.49 15.74
CA ALA A 69 5.84 12.56 16.57
C ALA A 69 6.66 12.08 17.79
N SER A 70 6.76 10.77 18.00
CA SER A 70 7.45 10.20 19.17
C SER A 70 8.96 10.41 19.11
N ASN A 71 9.60 10.58 20.27
CA ASN A 71 11.05 10.68 20.38
C ASN A 71 11.75 9.38 19.94
N ILE A 72 11.10 8.22 20.13
CA ILE A 72 11.63 6.92 19.72
C ILE A 72 11.72 6.86 18.20
N PHE A 73 10.64 7.21 17.50
CA PHE A 73 10.62 7.21 16.05
C PHE A 73 11.69 8.15 15.47
N ASN A 74 11.72 9.39 15.92
CA ASN A 74 12.69 10.39 15.45
C ASN A 74 14.14 10.00 15.81
N GLY A 75 14.39 9.49 17.01
CA GLY A 75 15.73 9.04 17.42
C GLY A 75 16.27 7.88 16.59
N ILE A 76 15.42 6.96 16.15
CA ILE A 76 15.82 5.87 15.24
C ILE A 76 16.14 6.42 13.86
N LEU A 77 15.28 7.28 13.29
CA LEU A 77 15.52 7.90 11.99
C LEU A 77 16.82 8.72 11.97
N ASP A 78 17.07 9.50 13.02
CA ASP A 78 18.32 10.29 13.16
C ASP A 78 19.55 9.37 13.22
N THR A 79 19.46 8.25 13.94
CA THR A 79 20.56 7.27 14.07
C THR A 79 20.93 6.66 12.72
N ILE A 80 19.96 6.40 11.84
CA ILE A 80 20.19 5.84 10.51
C ILE A 80 20.33 6.90 9.41
N GLY A 81 20.33 8.19 9.78
CA GLY A 81 20.59 9.30 8.88
C GLY A 81 19.44 9.70 7.96
N ILE A 82 18.19 9.30 8.28
CA ILE A 82 17.01 9.66 7.52
C ILE A 82 16.44 10.99 8.02
N LYS A 83 16.18 11.93 7.12
CA LYS A 83 15.50 13.18 7.45
C LYS A 83 14.01 12.96 7.63
N HIS A 84 13.47 13.27 8.80
CA HIS A 84 12.03 13.26 9.04
C HIS A 84 11.43 14.66 8.87
N ARG A 85 10.36 14.77 8.09
CA ARG A 85 9.59 16.00 7.89
C ARG A 85 8.13 15.73 8.22
N MET A 86 7.64 16.36 9.27
CA MET A 86 6.21 16.33 9.59
C MET A 86 5.47 17.35 8.72
N SER A 87 4.39 16.93 8.08
CA SER A 87 3.52 17.82 7.31
C SER A 87 2.95 18.92 8.20
N THR A 88 2.88 20.13 7.67
CA THR A 88 2.29 21.26 8.39
C THR A 88 0.94 21.60 7.76
N ALA A 89 -0.04 21.95 8.58
CA ALA A 89 -1.40 22.33 8.15
C ALA A 89 -1.44 23.45 7.08
N TYR A 90 -0.32 24.14 6.85
CA TYR A 90 -0.20 25.27 5.92
C TYR A 90 0.49 24.95 4.58
N HIS A 91 0.95 23.71 4.36
CA HIS A 91 1.56 23.29 3.08
C HIS A 91 0.92 22.02 2.52
N PRO A 92 -0.35 22.12 2.06
CA PRO A 92 -1.07 20.96 1.52
C PRO A 92 -0.40 20.34 0.28
N GLN A 93 0.47 21.06 -0.41
CA GLN A 93 1.17 20.55 -1.60
C GLN A 93 2.19 19.43 -1.28
N THR A 94 2.69 19.36 -0.05
CA THR A 94 3.70 18.36 0.35
C THR A 94 3.06 17.01 0.68
N ASP A 95 1.80 17.01 1.10
CA ASP A 95 1.07 15.81 1.53
C ASP A 95 -0.03 15.38 0.53
N GLY A 96 -0.33 16.25 -0.43
CA GLY A 96 -1.44 16.06 -1.37
C GLY A 96 -1.38 14.76 -2.20
N GLN A 97 -0.20 14.18 -2.41
CA GLN A 97 -0.09 12.88 -3.10
C GLN A 97 -0.54 11.74 -2.20
N THR A 98 -0.18 11.76 -0.92
CA THR A 98 -0.60 10.73 0.04
C THR A 98 -2.10 10.85 0.33
N GLU A 99 -2.62 12.08 0.53
CA GLU A 99 -4.05 12.32 0.70
C GLU A 99 -4.88 11.87 -0.50
N HIS A 100 -4.42 12.19 -1.71
CA HIS A 100 -5.10 11.74 -2.94
C HIS A 100 -5.10 10.21 -3.03
N TYR A 101 -3.98 9.58 -2.71
CA TYR A 101 -3.89 8.13 -2.69
C TYR A 101 -4.79 7.51 -1.62
N ASN A 102 -4.87 8.09 -0.42
CA ASN A 102 -5.76 7.61 0.62
C ASN A 102 -7.23 7.63 0.15
N GLN A 103 -7.65 8.71 -0.54
CA GLN A 103 -8.99 8.81 -1.12
C GLN A 103 -9.23 7.75 -2.21
N GLU A 104 -8.25 7.52 -3.08
CA GLU A 104 -8.31 6.47 -4.12
C GLU A 104 -8.40 5.08 -3.49
N LEU A 105 -7.60 4.80 -2.45
CA LEU A 105 -7.63 3.53 -1.73
C LEU A 105 -8.97 3.32 -1.00
N GLU A 106 -9.48 4.35 -0.33
CA GLU A 106 -10.78 4.24 0.33
C GLU A 106 -11.91 3.98 -0.68
N ALA A 107 -11.89 4.65 -1.84
CA ALA A 107 -12.84 4.40 -2.91
C ALA A 107 -12.72 2.96 -3.44
N TYR A 108 -11.50 2.49 -3.67
CA TYR A 108 -11.22 1.10 -4.07
C TYR A 108 -11.78 0.10 -3.05
N LEU A 109 -11.45 0.28 -1.76
CA LEU A 109 -11.93 -0.62 -0.71
C LEU A 109 -13.44 -0.59 -0.58
N ARG A 110 -14.08 0.58 -0.73
CA ARG A 110 -15.53 0.73 -0.71
C ARG A 110 -16.20 -0.06 -1.84
N ILE A 111 -15.62 -0.04 -3.03
CA ILE A 111 -16.14 -0.79 -4.20
C ILE A 111 -15.88 -2.28 -4.02
N TYR A 112 -14.63 -2.65 -3.70
CA TYR A 112 -14.18 -4.03 -3.71
C TYR A 112 -14.69 -4.85 -2.51
N CYS A 113 -14.92 -4.19 -1.37
CA CYS A 113 -15.45 -4.79 -0.16
C CYS A 113 -16.93 -4.47 0.08
N ALA A 114 -17.66 -3.95 -0.94
CA ALA A 114 -19.07 -3.53 -0.79
C ALA A 114 -19.98 -4.63 -0.21
N TYR A 115 -19.75 -5.89 -0.59
CA TYR A 115 -20.52 -7.03 -0.11
C TYR A 115 -19.99 -7.66 1.18
N LYS A 116 -18.75 -7.38 1.55
CA LYS A 116 -18.09 -7.94 2.73
C LYS A 116 -17.06 -6.95 3.30
N PRO A 117 -17.53 -5.93 4.05
CA PRO A 117 -16.67 -4.87 4.56
C PRO A 117 -15.60 -5.34 5.54
N ASP A 118 -15.78 -6.49 6.17
CA ASP A 118 -14.87 -7.12 7.13
C ASP A 118 -13.76 -7.98 6.46
N ASP A 119 -13.66 -7.96 5.13
CA ASP A 119 -12.65 -8.72 4.37
C ASP A 119 -11.54 -7.84 3.76
N TRP A 120 -11.50 -6.56 4.12
CA TRP A 120 -10.59 -5.59 3.49
C TRP A 120 -9.11 -5.96 3.68
N SER A 121 -8.72 -6.49 4.82
CA SER A 121 -7.31 -6.82 5.07
C SER A 121 -6.78 -7.91 4.13
N ASN A 122 -7.62 -8.86 3.72
CA ASN A 122 -7.28 -9.87 2.72
C ASN A 122 -7.16 -9.31 1.30
N LYS A 123 -7.73 -8.11 1.06
CA LYS A 123 -7.74 -7.46 -0.25
C LYS A 123 -6.59 -6.47 -0.46
N LEU A 124 -5.90 -6.06 0.61
CA LEU A 124 -4.84 -5.04 0.54
C LEU A 124 -3.70 -5.42 -0.41
N SER A 125 -3.27 -6.67 -0.42
CA SER A 125 -2.20 -7.12 -1.33
C SER A 125 -2.59 -7.01 -2.80
N LEU A 126 -3.87 -7.26 -3.12
CA LEU A 126 -4.40 -7.09 -4.47
C LEU A 126 -4.57 -5.61 -4.83
N ALA A 127 -5.02 -4.77 -3.89
CA ALA A 127 -5.09 -3.32 -4.05
C ALA A 127 -3.70 -2.73 -4.35
N GLN A 128 -2.72 -3.10 -3.54
CA GLN A 128 -1.32 -2.69 -3.73
C GLN A 128 -0.78 -3.15 -5.09
N PHE A 129 -1.04 -4.39 -5.48
CA PHE A 129 -0.63 -4.91 -6.79
C PHE A 129 -1.28 -4.15 -7.92
N ALA A 130 -2.61 -3.91 -7.86
CA ALA A 130 -3.36 -3.19 -8.91
C ALA A 130 -2.80 -1.78 -9.10
N HIS A 131 -2.59 -1.02 -8.01
CA HIS A 131 -1.98 0.31 -8.08
C HIS A 131 -0.56 0.26 -8.68
N ASN A 132 0.30 -0.61 -8.17
CA ASN A 132 1.70 -0.67 -8.62
C ASN A 132 1.87 -1.23 -10.04
N ALA A 133 0.87 -1.92 -10.59
CA ALA A 133 0.86 -2.42 -11.96
C ALA A 133 0.29 -1.42 -12.97
N ARG A 134 -0.53 -0.45 -12.52
CA ARG A 134 -1.15 0.56 -13.37
C ARG A 134 -0.15 1.62 -13.84
N THR A 135 -0.31 2.11 -15.05
CA THR A 135 0.45 3.26 -15.55
C THR A 135 0.04 4.53 -14.82
N HIS A 136 0.98 5.17 -14.15
CA HIS A 136 0.74 6.43 -13.45
C HIS A 136 0.96 7.62 -14.40
N ASP A 137 0.03 8.57 -14.42
CA ASP A 137 0.03 9.68 -15.38
C ASP A 137 1.26 10.58 -15.28
N ALA A 138 1.77 10.83 -14.09
CA ALA A 138 2.93 11.71 -13.91
C ALA A 138 4.24 11.10 -14.41
N ILE A 139 4.39 9.78 -14.36
CA ILE A 139 5.63 9.09 -14.76
C ILE A 139 5.48 8.31 -16.06
N LYS A 140 4.26 8.20 -16.60
CA LYS A 140 3.92 7.48 -17.86
C LYS A 140 4.35 6.00 -17.89
N GLN A 141 4.61 5.44 -16.72
CA GLN A 141 4.98 4.04 -16.50
C GLN A 141 4.29 3.52 -15.24
N SER A 142 4.28 2.22 -15.04
CA SER A 142 3.83 1.67 -13.77
C SER A 142 4.97 1.72 -12.73
N PRO A 143 4.64 1.85 -11.44
CA PRO A 143 5.62 1.70 -10.36
C PRO A 143 6.49 0.44 -10.49
N PHE A 144 5.91 -0.69 -10.78
CA PHE A 144 6.65 -1.94 -11.00
C PHE A 144 7.64 -1.85 -12.17
N GLN A 145 7.22 -1.25 -13.29
CA GLN A 145 8.09 -1.10 -14.43
C GLN A 145 9.29 -0.19 -14.13
N LEU A 146 9.08 0.85 -13.33
CA LEU A 146 10.15 1.75 -12.94
C LEU A 146 11.11 1.11 -11.94
N ILE A 147 10.59 0.34 -10.97
CA ILE A 147 11.40 -0.29 -9.91
C ILE A 147 12.13 -1.54 -10.44
N TYR A 148 11.45 -2.40 -11.18
CA TYR A 148 11.97 -3.71 -11.58
C TYR A 148 12.39 -3.78 -13.06
N GLY A 149 12.18 -2.71 -13.84
CA GLY A 149 12.48 -2.69 -15.27
C GLY A 149 11.52 -3.51 -16.13
N THR A 150 10.56 -4.20 -15.54
CA THR A 150 9.58 -5.03 -16.25
C THR A 150 8.19 -4.81 -15.71
N LYS A 151 7.19 -4.91 -16.58
CA LYS A 151 5.78 -4.89 -16.16
C LYS A 151 5.40 -6.31 -15.71
N PRO A 152 4.98 -6.51 -14.47
CA PRO A 152 4.57 -7.84 -14.03
C PRO A 152 3.35 -8.30 -14.82
N VAL A 153 3.33 -9.57 -15.17
CA VAL A 153 2.17 -10.19 -15.81
C VAL A 153 1.11 -10.39 -14.72
N ALA A 154 0.05 -9.61 -14.82
CA ALA A 154 -1.06 -9.68 -13.85
C ALA A 154 -1.77 -11.03 -13.90
N LEU A 155 -1.96 -11.53 -15.12
CA LEU A 155 -2.59 -12.81 -15.40
C LEU A 155 -1.66 -13.57 -16.35
N PRO A 156 -1.00 -14.65 -15.93
CA PRO A 156 -0.24 -15.48 -16.85
C PRO A 156 -1.19 -16.02 -17.92
N GLU A 157 -0.75 -16.07 -19.16
CA GLU A 157 -1.50 -16.79 -20.21
C GLU A 157 -1.78 -18.21 -19.67
N ALA A 158 -3.05 -18.62 -19.74
CA ALA A 158 -3.46 -19.93 -19.25
C ALA A 158 -2.65 -21.00 -20.00
N SER A 159 -1.56 -21.44 -19.39
CA SER A 159 -0.92 -22.69 -19.82
C SER A 159 -1.92 -23.81 -19.65
N GLU A 160 -1.81 -24.84 -20.47
CA GLU A 160 -2.69 -26.01 -20.52
C GLU A 160 -3.24 -26.41 -19.15
N LYS A 161 -4.54 -26.68 -19.08
CA LYS A 161 -5.23 -27.11 -17.86
C LYS A 161 -4.42 -28.21 -17.20
N THR A 162 -4.09 -28.04 -15.95
CA THR A 162 -3.41 -29.08 -15.19
C THR A 162 -4.33 -30.28 -15.00
N ASN A 163 -3.78 -31.48 -14.84
CA ASN A 163 -4.56 -32.69 -14.57
C ASN A 163 -5.14 -32.71 -13.15
N SER A 164 -4.98 -31.65 -12.37
CA SER A 164 -5.51 -31.51 -11.01
C SER A 164 -6.69 -30.54 -10.99
N PRO A 165 -7.95 -31.01 -10.74
CA PRO A 165 -9.10 -30.13 -10.62
C PRO A 165 -8.93 -29.07 -9.55
N VAL A 166 -8.38 -29.42 -8.38
CA VAL A 166 -8.14 -28.49 -7.25
C VAL A 166 -7.21 -27.35 -7.65
N MET A 167 -6.15 -27.66 -8.41
CA MET A 167 -5.21 -26.65 -8.88
C MET A 167 -5.86 -25.73 -9.91
N ASN A 168 -6.69 -26.26 -10.81
CA ASN A 168 -7.43 -25.45 -11.78
C ASN A 168 -8.42 -24.51 -11.09
N ASP A 169 -9.13 -24.98 -10.07
CA ASP A 169 -10.05 -24.14 -9.29
C ASP A 169 -9.30 -23.03 -8.57
N HIS A 170 -8.14 -23.32 -7.98
CA HIS A 170 -7.31 -22.30 -7.32
C HIS A 170 -6.78 -21.25 -8.30
N ILE A 171 -6.32 -21.69 -9.48
CA ILE A 171 -5.90 -20.80 -10.56
C ILE A 171 -7.06 -19.91 -11.00
N ASN A 172 -8.24 -20.47 -11.23
CA ASN A 172 -9.44 -19.72 -11.64
C ASN A 172 -9.85 -18.67 -10.57
N GLN A 173 -9.78 -19.04 -9.29
CA GLN A 173 -10.03 -18.09 -8.19
C GLN A 173 -9.01 -16.94 -8.19
N LEU A 174 -7.74 -17.23 -8.42
CA LEU A 174 -6.69 -16.22 -8.50
C LEU A 174 -6.92 -15.25 -9.68
N TYR A 175 -7.29 -15.79 -10.86
CA TYR A 175 -7.65 -14.98 -12.02
C TYR A 175 -8.79 -14.03 -11.69
N LYS A 176 -9.89 -14.57 -11.19
CA LYS A 176 -11.08 -13.80 -10.84
C LYS A 176 -10.78 -12.70 -9.83
N SER A 177 -10.05 -13.01 -8.76
CA SER A 177 -9.68 -12.02 -7.74
C SER A 177 -8.82 -10.90 -8.29
N ARG A 178 -7.89 -11.19 -9.22
CA ARG A 178 -7.05 -10.17 -9.86
C ARG A 178 -7.81 -9.31 -10.86
N GLU A 179 -8.69 -9.90 -11.67
CA GLU A 179 -9.56 -9.15 -12.58
C GLU A 179 -10.49 -8.20 -11.81
N GLU A 180 -11.10 -8.68 -10.74
CA GLU A 180 -11.96 -7.87 -9.89
C GLU A 180 -11.19 -6.72 -9.23
N ALA A 181 -9.94 -6.97 -8.76
CA ALA A 181 -9.10 -5.96 -8.16
C ALA A 181 -8.70 -4.87 -9.18
N LEU A 182 -8.32 -5.24 -10.39
CA LEU A 182 -7.99 -4.29 -11.46
C LEU A 182 -9.21 -3.46 -11.86
N ALA A 183 -10.38 -4.11 -12.05
CA ALA A 183 -11.61 -3.41 -12.39
C ALA A 183 -12.07 -2.44 -11.28
N ALA A 184 -11.96 -2.83 -10.01
CA ALA A 184 -12.29 -1.94 -8.90
C ALA A 184 -11.35 -0.72 -8.82
N HIS A 185 -10.08 -0.90 -9.14
CA HIS A 185 -9.10 0.18 -9.18
C HIS A 185 -9.37 1.16 -10.34
N ASP A 186 -9.82 0.67 -11.49
CA ASP A 186 -10.13 1.53 -12.64
C ASP A 186 -11.41 2.36 -12.43
N LEU A 187 -12.27 1.96 -11.47
CA LEU A 187 -13.49 2.67 -11.09
C LEU A 187 -13.30 3.64 -9.90
N ALA A 188 -12.19 3.54 -9.17
CA ALA A 188 -11.89 4.39 -8.01
C ALA A 188 -11.18 5.68 -8.42
#